data_ce8116cb9863298e89592dd1fb1a4da5
#
_entry.id   ce8116cb9863298e89592dd1fb1a4da5
#
_cell.length_a   1.000
_cell.length_b   1.000
_cell.length_c   1.000
_cell.angle_alpha   90.00
_cell.angle_beta   90.00
_cell.angle_gamma   90.00
#
_symmetry.space_group_name_H-M   'P 1'
#
loop_
_entity.id
_entity.type
_entity.pdbx_description
1 polymer ?
#
loop_
_entity_poly.entity_id
_entity_poly.type
_entity_poly.pdbx_seq_one_letter_code
_entity_poly.pdbx_strand_id
1 'polypeptide(L)'
;MKLVGFRLIAFACATLAPHLARAEATCPPTLAVEQKASAPSTEWTISSSGYNTALAGVTIFDGPPANQASLMPDNEQMSADTVFQTWKLGKNDAGYWLECDYANTTAQIYKRLPANVSRCDVTYERNVRFGGEGRRAVKSVRCK
;
A
#
# COMPACT_ATOMS: atom_id res chain seq x y z
N MET A 1 50.66 54.58 -18.29
CA MET A 1 50.18 53.21 -18.65
C MET A 1 49.46 52.59 -17.47
N LYS A 2 48.09 52.48 -17.52
CA LYS A 2 47.25 51.86 -16.47
C LYS A 2 46.85 50.47 -16.99
N LEU A 3 47.30 49.43 -16.28
CA LEU A 3 46.89 48.05 -16.52
C LEU A 3 45.51 47.83 -15.88
N VAL A 4 44.51 47.52 -16.71
CA VAL A 4 43.17 47.13 -16.30
C VAL A 4 43.16 45.61 -16.08
N GLY A 5 43.05 45.20 -14.82
CA GLY A 5 42.94 43.79 -14.46
C GLY A 5 41.56 43.27 -14.76
N PHE A 6 41.44 42.26 -15.63
CA PHE A 6 40.23 41.52 -16.00
C PHE A 6 40.00 40.42 -14.95
N ARG A 7 38.99 40.58 -14.08
CA ARG A 7 38.56 39.53 -13.13
C ARG A 7 37.60 38.59 -13.86
N LEU A 8 38.03 37.36 -14.10
CA LEU A 8 37.20 36.26 -14.54
C LEU A 8 36.32 35.79 -13.36
N ILE A 9 35.01 36.04 -13.45
CA ILE A 9 34.01 35.47 -12.51
C ILE A 9 33.64 34.09 -13.07
N ALA A 10 34.08 33.02 -12.38
CA ALA A 10 33.67 31.66 -12.68
C ALA A 10 32.25 31.43 -12.12
N PHE A 11 31.28 31.32 -12.99
CA PHE A 11 29.91 30.87 -12.63
C PHE A 11 29.94 29.36 -12.39
N ALA A 12 29.84 28.96 -11.12
CA ALA A 12 29.60 27.56 -10.74
C ALA A 12 28.13 27.23 -11.05
N CYS A 13 27.89 26.48 -12.12
CA CYS A 13 26.58 25.95 -12.45
C CYS A 13 26.31 24.74 -11.55
N ALA A 14 25.56 24.96 -10.43
CA ALA A 14 25.11 23.90 -9.59
C ALA A 14 23.99 23.13 -10.33
N THR A 15 24.31 21.94 -10.84
CA THR A 15 23.34 21.02 -11.44
C THR A 15 22.48 20.42 -10.32
N LEU A 16 21.27 20.94 -10.14
CA LEU A 16 20.23 20.26 -9.35
C LEU A 16 19.83 18.98 -10.09
N ALA A 17 20.36 17.84 -9.65
CA ALA A 17 19.88 16.54 -10.09
C ALA A 17 18.45 16.37 -9.56
N PRO A 18 17.44 16.09 -10.41
CA PRO A 18 16.09 15.77 -9.92
C PRO A 18 16.17 14.44 -9.17
N HIS A 19 15.96 14.46 -7.86
CA HIS A 19 15.69 13.26 -7.08
C HIS A 19 14.35 12.71 -7.56
N LEU A 20 14.39 11.71 -8.45
CA LEU A 20 13.24 10.90 -8.79
C LEU A 20 12.81 10.18 -7.50
N ALA A 21 11.92 10.79 -6.75
CA ALA A 21 11.26 10.14 -5.62
C ALA A 21 10.57 8.89 -6.17
N ARG A 22 11.14 7.72 -5.86
CA ARG A 22 10.56 6.43 -6.21
C ARG A 22 9.26 6.31 -5.42
N ALA A 23 8.12 6.38 -6.11
CA ALA A 23 6.82 6.25 -5.47
C ALA A 23 6.70 4.82 -4.93
N GLU A 24 6.91 4.66 -3.63
CA GLU A 24 6.68 3.40 -2.93
C GLU A 24 5.17 3.20 -2.81
N ALA A 25 4.66 2.09 -3.33
CA ALA A 25 3.26 1.76 -3.17
C ALA A 25 3.06 1.02 -1.85
N THR A 26 2.21 1.58 -1.00
CA THR A 26 1.89 1.03 0.32
C THR A 26 0.39 1.17 0.61
N CYS A 27 -0.13 0.33 1.51
CA CYS A 27 -1.49 0.45 2.03
C CYS A 27 -1.54 1.47 3.18
N PRO A 28 -2.59 2.31 3.28
CA PRO A 28 -2.84 3.08 4.48
C PRO A 28 -3.00 2.16 5.70
N PRO A 29 -2.41 2.49 6.86
CA PRO A 29 -2.49 1.65 8.06
C PRO A 29 -3.90 1.59 8.65
N THR A 30 -4.73 2.60 8.39
CA THR A 30 -6.13 2.67 8.81
C THR A 30 -7.01 3.21 7.68
N LEU A 31 -8.27 2.81 7.70
CA LEU A 31 -9.31 3.31 6.80
C LEU A 31 -10.47 3.86 7.65
N ALA A 32 -10.95 5.05 7.32
CA ALA A 32 -12.19 5.58 7.86
C ALA A 32 -13.37 4.92 7.13
N VAL A 33 -14.28 4.32 7.87
CA VAL A 33 -15.43 3.59 7.33
C VAL A 33 -16.72 4.21 7.87
N GLU A 34 -17.66 4.49 6.97
CA GLU A 34 -19.04 4.85 7.29
C GLU A 34 -19.94 3.67 6.94
N GLN A 35 -20.71 3.19 7.91
CA GLN A 35 -21.69 2.13 7.68
C GLN A 35 -23.07 2.74 7.47
N LYS A 36 -23.77 2.28 6.42
CA LYS A 36 -25.17 2.58 6.19
C LYS A 36 -25.99 1.34 6.51
N ALA A 37 -26.95 1.48 7.41
CA ALA A 37 -27.93 0.46 7.70
C ALA A 37 -29.28 0.85 7.09
N SER A 38 -30.13 -0.15 6.78
CA SER A 38 -31.52 0.05 6.40
C SER A 38 -32.42 -0.53 7.50
N ALA A 39 -33.35 0.27 8.01
CA ALA A 39 -34.31 -0.21 8.98
C ALA A 39 -35.33 -1.15 8.31
N PRO A 40 -35.68 -2.27 8.94
CA PRO A 40 -36.68 -3.20 8.40
C PRO A 40 -38.11 -2.63 8.42
N SER A 41 -38.37 -1.63 9.27
CA SER A 41 -39.63 -0.88 9.34
C SER A 41 -39.39 0.51 9.94
N THR A 42 -40.44 1.35 9.93
CA THR A 42 -40.40 2.72 10.49
C THR A 42 -40.36 2.78 12.00
N GLU A 43 -40.56 1.64 12.70
CA GLU A 43 -40.47 1.56 14.15
C GLU A 43 -39.02 1.54 14.67
N TRP A 44 -38.06 1.30 13.78
CA TRP A 44 -36.63 1.26 14.12
C TRP A 44 -35.93 2.56 13.76
N THR A 45 -35.19 3.08 14.72
CA THR A 45 -34.29 4.22 14.47
C THR A 45 -32.88 3.72 14.23
N ILE A 46 -32.27 4.16 13.12
CA ILE A 46 -30.90 3.81 12.78
C ILE A 46 -29.96 4.79 13.47
N SER A 47 -28.98 4.27 14.20
CA SER A 47 -27.79 5.01 14.64
C SER A 47 -26.57 4.42 13.92
N SER A 48 -25.92 5.24 13.13
CA SER A 48 -24.66 4.86 12.47
C SER A 48 -23.57 5.88 12.82
N SER A 49 -22.39 5.38 13.14
CA SER A 49 -21.19 6.20 13.36
C SER A 49 -20.08 5.69 12.46
N GLY A 50 -19.28 6.61 11.95
CA GLY A 50 -18.02 6.27 11.30
C GLY A 50 -17.00 5.76 12.32
N TYR A 51 -16.12 4.88 11.91
CA TYR A 51 -15.01 4.39 12.73
C TYR A 51 -13.76 4.16 11.86
N ASN A 52 -12.60 4.19 12.51
CA ASN A 52 -11.34 3.84 11.86
C ASN A 52 -11.07 2.36 12.08
N THR A 53 -10.70 1.68 11.01
CA THR A 53 -10.34 0.25 11.06
C THR A 53 -8.90 0.05 10.59
N ALA A 54 -8.23 -0.93 11.19
CA ALA A 54 -6.82 -1.21 10.93
C ALA A 54 -6.64 -2.13 9.71
N LEU A 55 -5.52 -1.97 9.04
CA LEU A 55 -5.12 -2.84 7.92
C LEU A 55 -4.93 -4.29 8.40
N ALA A 56 -5.65 -5.22 7.78
CA ALA A 56 -5.74 -6.62 8.19
C ALA A 56 -5.38 -7.63 7.10
N GLY A 57 -5.16 -7.18 5.87
CA GLY A 57 -4.80 -8.04 4.77
C GLY A 57 -4.27 -7.28 3.56
N VAL A 58 -3.55 -8.01 2.72
CA VAL A 58 -3.02 -7.51 1.44
C VAL A 58 -3.13 -8.61 0.41
N THR A 59 -3.64 -8.26 -0.77
CA THR A 59 -3.67 -9.15 -1.93
C THR A 59 -3.01 -8.47 -3.13
N ILE A 60 -2.21 -9.21 -3.87
CA ILE A 60 -1.66 -8.76 -5.15
C ILE A 60 -2.42 -9.46 -6.27
N PHE A 61 -2.88 -8.70 -7.27
CA PHE A 61 -3.57 -9.23 -8.45
C PHE A 61 -2.73 -9.08 -9.70
N ASP A 62 -2.83 -10.10 -10.55
CA ASP A 62 -2.36 -10.07 -11.94
C ASP A 62 -3.45 -9.47 -12.83
N GLY A 63 -3.32 -8.17 -13.13
CA GLY A 63 -4.36 -7.40 -13.79
C GLY A 63 -5.40 -6.80 -12.85
N PRO A 64 -6.48 -6.23 -13.39
CA PRO A 64 -7.53 -5.58 -12.59
C PRO A 64 -8.19 -6.54 -11.59
N PRO A 65 -8.51 -6.12 -10.36
CA PRO A 65 -9.13 -6.96 -9.33
C PRO A 65 -10.44 -7.65 -9.77
N ALA A 66 -11.18 -7.03 -10.69
CA ALA A 66 -12.39 -7.63 -11.27
C ALA A 66 -12.14 -8.99 -11.95
N ASN A 67 -10.92 -9.26 -12.39
CA ASN A 67 -10.54 -10.55 -13.00
C ASN A 67 -10.31 -11.64 -11.94
N GLN A 68 -10.28 -11.29 -10.66
CA GLN A 68 -10.07 -12.20 -9.52
C GLN A 68 -8.77 -13.04 -9.60
N ALA A 69 -7.78 -12.59 -10.37
CA ALA A 69 -6.49 -13.26 -10.55
C ALA A 69 -5.51 -12.89 -9.42
N SER A 70 -5.83 -13.31 -8.19
CA SER A 70 -4.94 -13.08 -7.03
C SER A 70 -3.70 -13.96 -7.11
N LEU A 71 -2.55 -13.39 -6.72
CA LEU A 71 -1.26 -14.07 -6.69
C LEU A 71 -0.97 -14.57 -5.28
N MET A 72 -0.50 -15.81 -5.21
CA MET A 72 0.11 -16.34 -3.98
C MET A 72 1.51 -15.74 -3.79
N PRO A 73 1.98 -15.55 -2.54
CA PRO A 73 3.35 -15.13 -2.30
C PRO A 73 4.34 -16.19 -2.80
N ASP A 74 5.44 -15.75 -3.44
CA ASP A 74 6.53 -16.62 -3.87
C ASP A 74 7.31 -17.18 -2.68
N ASN A 75 7.32 -16.46 -1.56
CA ASN A 75 8.01 -16.87 -0.35
C ASN A 75 7.25 -16.41 0.89
N GLU A 76 7.19 -17.29 1.88
CA GLU A 76 6.70 -16.98 3.22
C GLU A 76 7.73 -17.42 4.27
N GLN A 77 8.06 -16.54 5.20
CA GLN A 77 8.96 -16.81 6.32
C GLN A 77 8.26 -16.48 7.63
N MET A 78 8.33 -17.38 8.58
CA MET A 78 7.76 -17.20 9.90
C MET A 78 8.88 -17.05 10.95
N SER A 79 8.74 -16.07 11.83
CA SER A 79 9.53 -15.91 13.05
C SER A 79 8.66 -16.07 14.29
N ALA A 80 9.22 -15.81 15.47
CA ALA A 80 8.46 -15.84 16.73
C ALA A 80 7.29 -14.82 16.69
N ASP A 81 7.52 -13.63 16.15
CA ASP A 81 6.59 -12.49 16.25
C ASP A 81 6.00 -12.04 14.91
N THR A 82 6.61 -12.44 13.80
CA THR A 82 6.20 -11.95 12.47
C THR A 82 6.04 -13.06 11.44
N VAL A 83 5.20 -12.79 10.44
CA VAL A 83 5.15 -13.51 9.17
C VAL A 83 5.52 -12.55 8.06
N PHE A 84 6.47 -12.93 7.24
CA PHE A 84 6.97 -12.13 6.13
C PHE A 84 6.63 -12.83 4.82
N GLN A 85 5.96 -12.12 3.92
CA GLN A 85 5.58 -12.62 2.60
C GLN A 85 6.20 -11.75 1.51
N THR A 86 6.60 -12.38 0.41
CA THR A 86 7.20 -11.71 -0.75
C THR A 86 6.53 -12.18 -2.03
N TRP A 87 6.20 -11.23 -2.90
CA TRP A 87 5.81 -11.45 -4.29
C TRP A 87 6.88 -10.89 -5.21
N LYS A 88 7.33 -11.68 -6.19
CA LYS A 88 8.19 -11.25 -7.29
C LYS A 88 7.31 -10.94 -8.49
N LEU A 89 7.38 -9.72 -8.98
CA LEU A 89 6.53 -9.23 -10.05
C LEU A 89 7.35 -9.09 -11.33
N GLY A 90 7.01 -9.88 -12.33
CA GLY A 90 7.64 -9.83 -13.65
C GLY A 90 7.09 -8.71 -14.53
N LYS A 91 7.45 -8.73 -15.82
CA LYS A 91 6.80 -7.84 -16.81
C LYS A 91 5.38 -8.32 -17.04
N ASN A 92 4.43 -7.41 -16.98
CA ASN A 92 3.01 -7.67 -17.19
C ASN A 92 2.33 -6.45 -17.83
N ASP A 93 1.79 -6.62 -19.04
CA ASP A 93 1.13 -5.52 -19.78
C ASP A 93 -0.20 -5.11 -19.14
N ALA A 94 -0.91 -6.04 -18.50
CA ALA A 94 -2.12 -5.75 -17.73
C ALA A 94 -1.82 -4.97 -16.45
N GLY A 95 -0.58 -5.04 -15.97
CA GLY A 95 -0.10 -4.45 -14.73
C GLY A 95 -0.56 -5.22 -13.51
N TYR A 96 0.03 -4.91 -12.37
CA TYR A 96 -0.33 -5.48 -11.08
C TYR A 96 -1.14 -4.49 -10.25
N TRP A 97 -1.99 -5.03 -9.37
CA TRP A 97 -2.80 -4.25 -8.46
C TRP A 97 -2.58 -4.70 -7.03
N LEU A 98 -2.56 -3.73 -6.14
CA LEU A 98 -2.49 -3.92 -4.69
C LEU A 98 -3.87 -3.69 -4.11
N GLU A 99 -4.40 -4.68 -3.40
CA GLU A 99 -5.58 -4.57 -2.56
C GLU A 99 -5.19 -4.46 -1.10
N CYS A 100 -5.87 -3.60 -0.38
CA CYS A 100 -5.72 -3.44 1.04
C CYS A 100 -7.06 -3.77 1.72
N ASP A 101 -7.05 -4.79 2.57
CA ASP A 101 -8.20 -5.26 3.36
C ASP A 101 -8.14 -4.70 4.77
N TYR A 102 -9.29 -4.35 5.32
CA TYR A 102 -9.37 -3.76 6.66
C TYR A 102 -10.22 -4.61 7.60
N ALA A 103 -9.87 -4.58 8.90
CA ALA A 103 -10.53 -5.36 9.93
C ALA A 103 -11.98 -4.92 10.14
N ASN A 104 -12.85 -5.87 10.46
CA ASN A 104 -14.26 -5.63 10.83
C ASN A 104 -15.09 -4.85 9.79
N THR A 105 -14.69 -4.93 8.51
CA THR A 105 -15.42 -4.32 7.40
C THR A 105 -15.22 -5.16 6.14
N THR A 106 -16.15 -5.04 5.18
CA THR A 106 -15.99 -5.56 3.82
C THR A 106 -15.40 -4.52 2.87
N ALA A 107 -15.07 -3.32 3.36
CA ALA A 107 -14.47 -2.29 2.55
C ALA A 107 -13.03 -2.66 2.18
N GLN A 108 -12.74 -2.58 0.91
CA GLN A 108 -11.42 -2.82 0.31
C GLN A 108 -11.04 -1.62 -0.53
N ILE A 109 -9.77 -1.31 -0.57
CA ILE A 109 -9.25 -0.28 -1.48
C ILE A 109 -8.18 -0.88 -2.39
N TYR A 110 -8.15 -0.40 -3.61
CA TYR A 110 -7.28 -0.92 -4.67
C TYR A 110 -6.41 0.18 -5.23
N LYS A 111 -5.18 -0.17 -5.56
CA LYS A 111 -4.25 0.71 -6.27
C LYS A 111 -3.50 -0.06 -7.34
N ARG A 112 -3.46 0.47 -8.58
CA ARG A 112 -2.57 -0.06 -9.60
C ARG A 112 -1.12 0.24 -9.21
N LEU A 113 -0.27 -0.78 -9.26
CA LEU A 113 1.15 -0.62 -8.99
C LEU A 113 1.84 0.06 -10.19
N PRO A 114 2.84 0.91 -9.94
CA PRO A 114 3.69 1.44 -11.00
C PRO A 114 4.36 0.31 -11.80
N ALA A 115 4.53 0.49 -13.12
CA ALA A 115 5.07 -0.53 -14.01
C ALA A 115 6.52 -0.97 -13.69
N ASN A 116 7.25 -0.16 -12.95
CA ASN A 116 8.61 -0.45 -12.51
C ASN A 116 8.70 -1.20 -11.17
N VAL A 117 7.56 -1.51 -10.55
CA VAL A 117 7.53 -2.33 -9.34
C VAL A 117 7.82 -3.78 -9.71
N SER A 118 8.85 -4.35 -9.09
CA SER A 118 9.31 -5.72 -9.35
C SER A 118 9.15 -6.65 -8.15
N ARG A 119 8.78 -6.09 -7.00
CA ARG A 119 8.64 -6.85 -5.75
C ARG A 119 7.70 -6.15 -4.79
N CYS A 120 6.87 -6.95 -4.11
CA CYS A 120 6.12 -6.52 -2.93
C CYS A 120 6.52 -7.37 -1.72
N ASP A 121 6.76 -6.70 -0.60
CA ASP A 121 7.08 -7.31 0.69
C ASP A 121 6.01 -6.89 1.71
N VAL A 122 5.43 -7.87 2.40
CA VAL A 122 4.43 -7.65 3.45
C VAL A 122 4.88 -8.33 4.73
N THR A 123 4.86 -7.58 5.83
CA THR A 123 5.12 -8.12 7.16
C THR A 123 3.84 -8.07 7.97
N TYR A 124 3.46 -9.21 8.56
CA TYR A 124 2.34 -9.35 9.48
C TYR A 124 2.83 -9.57 10.91
N GLU A 125 2.04 -9.13 11.87
CA GLU A 125 2.21 -9.51 13.27
C GLU A 125 1.61 -10.92 13.48
N ARG A 126 2.44 -11.88 13.93
CA ARG A 126 2.01 -13.27 14.04
C ARG A 126 0.92 -13.47 15.09
N ASN A 127 1.01 -12.75 16.18
CA ASN A 127 0.20 -12.96 17.39
C ASN A 127 -0.97 -11.97 17.50
N VAL A 128 -1.05 -10.95 16.64
CA VAL A 128 -2.16 -9.99 16.62
C VAL A 128 -3.14 -10.37 15.52
N ARG A 129 -4.37 -10.67 15.92
CA ARG A 129 -5.44 -11.07 15.00
C ARG A 129 -6.65 -10.19 15.18
N PHE A 130 -7.37 -9.94 14.11
CA PHE A 130 -8.61 -9.18 14.08
C PHE A 130 -9.80 -10.14 13.97
N GLY A 131 -10.76 -9.98 14.89
CA GLY A 131 -12.06 -10.67 14.86
C GLY A 131 -11.97 -12.20 14.80
N GLY A 132 -13.11 -12.86 14.54
CA GLY A 132 -13.22 -14.32 14.42
C GLY A 132 -12.61 -14.92 13.16
N GLU A 133 -12.21 -14.12 12.18
CA GLU A 133 -11.68 -14.59 10.89
C GLU A 133 -10.19 -14.95 10.92
N GLY A 134 -9.51 -14.72 12.02
CA GLY A 134 -8.10 -15.05 12.18
C GLY A 134 -7.14 -14.22 11.32
N ARG A 135 -7.58 -13.12 10.75
CA ARG A 135 -6.73 -12.19 9.98
C ARG A 135 -5.64 -11.58 10.85
N ARG A 136 -4.42 -11.55 10.36
CA ARG A 136 -3.28 -10.99 11.08
C ARG A 136 -3.19 -9.49 10.85
N ALA A 137 -2.75 -8.74 11.88
CA ALA A 137 -2.41 -7.33 11.70
C ALA A 137 -1.26 -7.16 10.71
N VAL A 138 -1.41 -6.25 9.76
CA VAL A 138 -0.34 -5.90 8.82
C VAL A 138 0.55 -4.85 9.47
N LYS A 139 1.83 -5.17 9.62
CA LYS A 139 2.83 -4.27 10.19
C LYS A 139 3.43 -3.33 9.13
N SER A 140 3.67 -3.84 7.93
CA SER A 140 4.20 -3.03 6.83
C SER A 140 3.90 -3.64 5.47
N VAL A 141 3.73 -2.78 4.46
CA VAL A 141 3.61 -3.12 3.03
C VAL A 141 4.60 -2.26 2.26
N ARG A 142 5.40 -2.87 1.40
CA ARG A 142 6.38 -2.17 0.56
C ARG A 142 6.44 -2.83 -0.81
N CYS A 143 6.03 -2.09 -1.85
CA CYS A 143 6.17 -2.49 -3.24
C CYS A 143 7.19 -1.57 -3.94
N LYS A 144 8.25 -2.13 -4.53
CA LYS A 144 9.37 -1.40 -5.13
C LYS A 144 9.89 -2.07 -6.40
#